data_2ac6176998ab348b6f1640458eb5f413
#
_entry.id   2ac6176998ab348b6f1640458eb5f413
#
_cell.length_a   1.000
_cell.length_b   1.000
_cell.length_c   1.000
_cell.angle_alpha   90.00
_cell.angle_beta   90.00
_cell.angle_gamma   90.00
#
_symmetry.space_group_name_H-M   'P 1'
#
loop_
_entity.id
_entity.type
_entity.pdbx_description
1 polymer ?
#
loop_
_entity_poly.entity_id
_entity_poly.type
_entity_poly.pdbx_seq_one_letter_code
_entity_poly.pdbx_strand_id
1 'polypeptide(L)'
;MILKNSKTPLISIITVVYNNEKDIRNAIESVLDQNYEYIEYIVIDGGSDDGTIDVINEYRDHISVFISETDNGIYDALNKGVLCASGDVV
;
A
#
# COMPACT_ATOMS: atom_id res chain seq x y z
N MET A 1 -17.28 1.52 2.92
CA MET A 1 -16.64 2.35 1.90
C MET A 1 -17.38 3.67 1.76
N ILE A 2 -16.65 4.76 1.78
CA ILE A 2 -17.21 6.09 1.65
C ILE A 2 -16.90 6.63 0.26
N LEU A 3 -17.91 7.08 -0.46
CA LEU A 3 -17.74 7.62 -1.79
C LEU A 3 -17.98 9.14 -1.75
N LYS A 4 -16.96 9.93 -2.07
CA LYS A 4 -17.10 11.37 -2.17
C LYS A 4 -17.72 11.77 -3.50
N ASN A 5 -17.44 10.99 -4.51
CA ASN A 5 -17.89 11.26 -5.86
C ASN A 5 -18.55 10.01 -6.41
N SER A 6 -19.80 10.12 -6.78
CA SER A 6 -20.55 8.96 -7.23
C SER A 6 -20.16 8.47 -8.62
N LYS A 7 -19.42 9.26 -9.41
CA LYS A 7 -19.07 8.88 -10.77
C LYS A 7 -17.81 8.03 -10.84
N THR A 8 -16.76 8.44 -10.18
CA THR A 8 -15.47 7.75 -10.24
C THR A 8 -14.79 7.79 -8.88
N PRO A 9 -15.35 7.09 -7.90
CA PRO A 9 -14.73 7.09 -6.57
C PRO A 9 -13.40 6.36 -6.62
N LEU A 10 -12.35 7.01 -6.16
CA LEU A 10 -11.03 6.42 -6.03
C LEU A 10 -10.77 6.12 -4.57
N ILE A 11 -10.37 4.89 -4.28
CA ILE A 11 -10.05 4.46 -2.92
C ILE A 11 -8.55 4.24 -2.84
N SER A 12 -7.91 4.91 -1.89
CA SER A 12 -6.49 4.71 -1.62
C SER A 12 -6.33 3.74 -0.47
N ILE A 13 -5.64 2.63 -0.74
CA ILE A 13 -5.35 1.61 0.27
C ILE A 13 -3.87 1.68 0.57
N ILE A 14 -3.53 1.78 1.86
CA ILE A 14 -2.15 1.92 2.31
C ILE A 14 -1.76 0.68 3.09
N THR A 15 -0.69 0.01 2.66
CA THR A 15 -0.08 -1.07 3.40
C THR A 15 1.27 -0.60 3.93
N VAL A 16 1.45 -0.71 5.24
CA VAL A 16 2.72 -0.40 5.90
C VAL A 16 3.35 -1.71 6.31
N VAL A 17 4.62 -1.91 5.98
CA VAL A 17 5.29 -3.17 6.23
C VAL A 17 6.74 -2.96 6.67
N TYR A 18 7.23 -3.88 7.50
CA TYR A 18 8.63 -3.94 7.88
C TYR A 18 8.99 -5.38 8.22
N ASN A 19 9.96 -5.94 7.50
CA ASN A 19 10.47 -7.31 7.71
C ASN A 19 9.36 -8.33 7.91
N ASN A 20 8.47 -8.42 6.93
CA ASN A 20 7.33 -9.33 6.98
C ASN A 20 7.23 -10.19 5.73
N GLU A 21 8.33 -10.77 5.35
CA GLU A 21 8.47 -11.58 4.14
C GLU A 21 7.43 -12.71 4.07
N LYS A 22 7.07 -13.27 5.22
CA LYS A 22 6.14 -14.40 5.26
C LYS A 22 4.71 -14.04 4.89
N ASP A 23 4.26 -12.86 5.30
CA ASP A 23 2.86 -12.48 5.18
C ASP A 23 2.59 -11.40 4.15
N ILE A 24 3.61 -10.70 3.68
CA ILE A 24 3.41 -9.58 2.77
C ILE A 24 2.73 -10.02 1.47
N ARG A 25 3.04 -11.21 0.97
CA ARG A 25 2.40 -11.73 -0.24
C ARG A 25 0.89 -11.85 -0.05
N ASN A 26 0.48 -12.42 1.08
CA ASN A 26 -0.94 -12.57 1.38
C ASN A 26 -1.63 -11.22 1.52
N ALA A 27 -0.97 -10.26 2.15
CA ALA A 27 -1.51 -8.91 2.31
C ALA A 27 -1.73 -8.24 0.95
N ILE A 28 -0.75 -8.31 0.07
CA ILE A 28 -0.86 -7.72 -1.26
C ILE A 28 -1.96 -8.42 -2.06
N GLU A 29 -1.98 -9.74 -2.06
CA GLU A 29 -2.97 -10.50 -2.81
C GLU A 29 -4.39 -10.23 -2.31
N SER A 30 -4.56 -10.02 -1.00
CA SER A 30 -5.85 -9.64 -0.44
C SER A 30 -6.37 -8.32 -1.00
N VAL A 31 -5.48 -7.37 -1.21
CA VAL A 31 -5.84 -6.08 -1.81
C VAL A 31 -6.17 -6.24 -3.28
N LEU A 32 -5.32 -6.97 -4.01
CA LEU A 32 -5.50 -7.16 -5.45
C LEU A 32 -6.73 -8.01 -5.78
N ASP A 33 -7.20 -8.80 -4.84
CA ASP A 33 -8.37 -9.66 -5.01
C ASP A 33 -9.69 -8.90 -4.83
N GLN A 34 -9.64 -7.62 -4.53
CA GLN A 34 -10.83 -6.78 -4.42
C GLN A 34 -11.43 -6.54 -5.80
N ASN A 35 -12.76 -6.55 -5.88
CA ASN A 35 -13.48 -6.30 -7.13
C ASN A 35 -13.73 -4.82 -7.38
N TYR A 36 -12.84 -3.97 -6.95
CA TYR A 36 -13.01 -2.54 -7.12
C TYR A 36 -12.00 -2.02 -8.13
N GLU A 37 -12.49 -1.39 -9.21
CA GLU A 37 -11.63 -0.96 -10.32
C GLU A 37 -10.76 0.25 -9.98
N TYR A 38 -11.23 1.10 -9.08
CA TYR A 38 -10.58 2.39 -8.83
C TYR A 38 -9.86 2.36 -7.50
N ILE A 39 -8.80 1.58 -7.44
CA ILE A 39 -7.95 1.48 -6.24
C ILE A 39 -6.59 2.09 -6.54
N GLU A 40 -6.17 3.02 -5.70
CA GLU A 40 -4.79 3.48 -5.64
C GLU A 40 -4.11 2.72 -4.50
N TYR A 41 -3.18 1.85 -4.85
CA TYR A 41 -2.52 1.03 -3.85
C TYR A 41 -1.14 1.59 -3.52
N ILE A 42 -0.95 1.94 -2.26
CA ILE A 42 0.28 2.54 -1.74
C ILE A 42 0.91 1.57 -0.76
N VAL A 43 2.18 1.22 -1.01
CA VAL A 43 2.93 0.34 -0.11
C VAL A 43 4.10 1.13 0.45
N ILE A 44 4.18 1.18 1.77
CA ILE A 44 5.26 1.86 2.48
C ILE A 44 6.06 0.82 3.24
N ASP A 45 7.31 0.64 2.85
CA ASP A 45 8.22 -0.29 3.52
C ASP A 45 9.18 0.49 4.41
N GLY A 46 9.34 0.06 5.65
CA GLY A 46 10.15 0.75 6.66
C GLY A 46 11.64 0.44 6.62
N GLY A 47 12.14 0.01 5.46
CA GLY A 47 13.56 -0.31 5.32
C GLY A 47 13.85 -1.77 5.61
N SER A 48 13.01 -2.69 5.11
CA SER A 48 13.18 -4.12 5.34
C SER A 48 14.52 -4.62 4.79
N ASP A 49 15.14 -5.52 5.52
CA ASP A 49 16.39 -6.16 5.12
C ASP A 49 16.25 -7.68 4.93
N ASP A 50 15.02 -8.19 4.93
CA ASP A 50 14.73 -9.57 4.56
C ASP A 50 14.22 -9.63 3.10
N GLY A 51 13.46 -10.65 2.74
CA GLY A 51 12.91 -10.80 1.39
C GLY A 51 11.62 -10.01 1.13
N THR A 52 11.20 -9.15 2.05
CA THR A 52 9.96 -8.38 1.91
C THR A 52 9.93 -7.56 0.63
N ILE A 53 10.99 -6.79 0.36
CA ILE A 53 11.06 -5.93 -0.83
C ILE A 53 11.01 -6.76 -2.10
N ASP A 54 11.67 -7.90 -2.12
CA ASP A 54 11.66 -8.79 -3.29
C ASP A 54 10.24 -9.27 -3.61
N VAL A 55 9.47 -9.61 -2.60
CA VAL A 55 8.08 -10.00 -2.78
C VAL A 55 7.24 -8.83 -3.31
N ILE A 56 7.41 -7.65 -2.75
CA ILE A 56 6.70 -6.46 -3.21
C ILE A 56 7.01 -6.19 -4.68
N ASN A 57 8.26 -6.35 -5.08
CA ASN A 57 8.66 -6.12 -6.46
C ASN A 57 7.98 -7.05 -7.46
N GLU A 58 7.55 -8.22 -7.03
CA GLU A 58 6.78 -9.13 -7.89
C GLU A 58 5.41 -8.53 -8.28
N TYR A 59 4.91 -7.58 -7.50
CA TYR A 59 3.60 -6.97 -7.70
C TYR A 59 3.67 -5.50 -8.11
N ARG A 60 4.85 -5.02 -8.52
CA ARG A 60 5.05 -3.58 -8.81
C ARG A 60 4.06 -3.04 -9.83
N ASP A 61 3.69 -3.84 -10.82
CA ASP A 61 2.75 -3.39 -11.85
C ASP A 61 1.35 -3.11 -11.29
N HIS A 62 1.05 -3.64 -10.13
CA HIS A 62 -0.25 -3.48 -9.47
C HIS A 62 -0.22 -2.47 -8.33
N ILE A 63 0.94 -1.88 -8.05
CA ILE A 63 1.11 -0.94 -6.95
C ILE A 63 1.29 0.46 -7.54
N SER A 64 0.46 1.40 -7.09
CA SER A 64 0.49 2.77 -7.59
C SER A 64 1.70 3.53 -7.09
N VAL A 65 2.00 3.39 -5.81
CA VAL A 65 3.14 4.07 -5.17
C VAL A 65 3.84 3.09 -4.23
N PHE A 66 5.15 2.96 -4.37
CA PHE A 66 5.95 2.17 -3.46
C PHE A 66 7.09 3.03 -2.92
N ILE A 67 7.16 3.14 -1.60
CA ILE A 67 8.23 3.85 -0.90
C ILE A 67 8.89 2.88 0.06
N SER A 68 10.22 2.79 0.00
CA SER A 68 10.98 1.98 0.93
C SER A 68 12.09 2.84 1.52
N GLU A 69 11.98 3.13 2.81
CA GLU A 69 13.00 3.89 3.53
C GLU A 69 12.83 3.65 5.02
N THR A 70 13.90 3.89 5.78
CA THR A 70 13.85 3.74 7.23
C THR A 70 12.91 4.78 7.83
N ASP A 71 11.97 4.32 8.63
CA ASP A 71 10.97 5.16 9.29
C ASP A 71 11.24 5.28 10.77
N ASN A 72 10.61 6.28 11.39
CA ASN A 72 10.63 6.46 12.83
C ASN A 72 9.44 5.75 13.50
N GLY A 73 8.92 4.73 12.86
CA GLY A 73 7.83 3.93 13.35
C GLY A 73 6.60 4.01 12.45
N ILE A 74 5.55 3.31 12.86
CA ILE A 74 4.35 3.13 12.04
C ILE A 74 3.64 4.46 11.73
N TYR A 75 3.67 5.41 12.66
CA TYR A 75 3.00 6.69 12.43
C TYR A 75 3.68 7.50 11.33
N ASP A 76 5.00 7.42 11.26
CA ASP A 76 5.74 8.10 10.20
C ASP A 76 5.39 7.47 8.84
N ALA A 77 5.35 6.15 8.77
CA ALA A 77 5.00 5.44 7.54
C ALA A 77 3.57 5.77 7.11
N LEU A 78 2.62 5.80 8.05
CA LEU A 78 1.23 6.14 7.74
C LEU A 78 1.10 7.57 7.22
N ASN A 79 1.85 8.50 7.81
CA ASN A 79 1.86 9.87 7.32
C ASN A 79 2.36 9.96 5.88
N LYS A 80 3.40 9.22 5.55
CA LYS A 80 3.89 9.17 4.17
C LYS A 80 2.82 8.64 3.22
N GLY A 81 2.13 7.58 3.64
CA GLY A 81 1.06 7.01 2.84
C GLY A 81 -0.08 7.99 2.60
N VAL A 82 -0.52 8.68 3.64
CA VAL A 82 -1.59 9.67 3.54
C VAL A 82 -1.19 10.82 2.63
N LEU A 83 0.05 11.30 2.74
CA LEU A 83 0.54 12.38 1.89
C LEU A 83 0.63 11.97 0.41
N CYS A 84 0.84 10.70 0.13
CA CYS A 84 0.91 10.19 -1.23
C CYS A 84 -0.47 9.89 -1.81
N ALA A 85 -1.49 9.74 -0.97
CA ALA A 85 -2.80 9.33 -1.42
C ALA A 85 -3.51 10.45 -2.16
N SER A 86 -4.14 10.10 -3.29
CA SER A 86 -4.93 11.05 -4.08
C SER A 86 -6.41 10.72 -4.06
N GLY A 87 -6.80 9.60 -3.45
CA GLY A 87 -8.19 9.19 -3.33
C GLY A 87 -8.67 9.21 -1.89
N ASP A 88 -9.81 8.57 -1.65
CA ASP A 88 -10.32 8.39 -0.29
C ASP A 88 -9.50 7.31 0.40
N VAL A 89 -8.90 7.63 1.53
CA VAL A 89 -8.01 6.72 2.26
C VAL A 89 -8.83 5.73 3.07
N VAL A 90 -8.44 4.48 2.94
CA VAL A 90 -9.09 3.37 3.64
C VAL A 90 -8.07 2.61 4.49
#